data_a7ed5f9a6b491d08470f1a3574e70527
#
_entry.id   a7ed5f9a6b491d08470f1a3574e70527
#
_cell.length_a   1.000
_cell.length_b   1.000
_cell.length_c   1.000
_cell.angle_alpha   90.00
_cell.angle_beta   90.00
_cell.angle_gamma   90.00
#
_symmetry.space_group_name_H-M   'P 1'
#
loop_
_entity.id
_entity.type
_entity.pdbx_description
1 polymer ?
#
loop_
_entity_poly.entity_id
_entity_poly.type
_entity_poly.pdbx_seq_one_letter_code
_entity_poly.pdbx_strand_id
1 'polypeptide(L)'
;GFSVIGAAEAQSFLAPRPVGLLPGVGPAMVKSLESAGLKTIGDIARWDQKDLARRFGAHGLRLHDLAHGRDTRPVDPDQVRKGISAETTFNTDIAAYEALEDRLSPLCERVAIQARAAGVTGRVVTLKLKTPDFRLLTRRRALVEPTQTAKTLFAAARELLRREADGRTFRLIGVGLSELSPATQGAGELFGGDEQRILKEETTADAIRARFGPQALTRGRALRSKPLDRD
;
A
#
# COMPACT_ATOMS: atom_id res chain seq x y z
N GLY A 1 -16.89 -23.40 -4.55
CA GLY A 1 -16.58 -24.62 -5.24
C GLY A 1 -15.13 -24.66 -5.69
N PHE A 2 -14.65 -25.82 -6.02
CA PHE A 2 -13.30 -26.06 -6.53
C PHE A 2 -13.41 -26.71 -7.91
N SER A 3 -12.67 -26.20 -8.90
CA SER A 3 -12.61 -26.76 -10.25
C SER A 3 -11.16 -26.86 -10.71
N VAL A 4 -10.82 -27.95 -11.35
CA VAL A 4 -9.52 -28.16 -11.98
C VAL A 4 -9.72 -28.11 -13.50
N ILE A 5 -8.93 -27.29 -14.18
CA ILE A 5 -8.93 -27.16 -15.65
C ILE A 5 -7.55 -27.57 -16.12
N GLY A 6 -7.52 -28.58 -16.99
CA GLY A 6 -6.28 -29.07 -17.58
C GLY A 6 -5.64 -28.03 -18.51
N ALA A 7 -4.32 -28.11 -18.68
CA ALA A 7 -3.59 -27.20 -19.56
C ALA A 7 -4.13 -27.21 -21.00
N ALA A 8 -4.54 -28.37 -21.52
CA ALA A 8 -5.12 -28.52 -22.85
C ALA A 8 -6.47 -27.81 -23.02
N GLU A 9 -7.22 -27.67 -21.93
CA GLU A 9 -8.55 -27.05 -21.92
C GLU A 9 -8.51 -25.55 -21.54
N ALA A 10 -7.38 -25.07 -21.02
CA ALA A 10 -7.26 -23.72 -20.46
C ALA A 10 -7.63 -22.63 -21.48
N GLN A 11 -7.16 -22.74 -22.71
CA GLN A 11 -7.41 -21.74 -23.75
C GLN A 11 -8.90 -21.72 -24.15
N SER A 12 -9.53 -22.86 -24.38
CA SER A 12 -10.96 -22.93 -24.73
C SER A 12 -11.85 -22.45 -23.57
N PHE A 13 -11.47 -22.75 -22.33
CA PHE A 13 -12.15 -22.27 -21.13
C PHE A 13 -12.04 -20.76 -20.94
N LEU A 14 -10.88 -20.19 -21.20
CA LEU A 14 -10.61 -18.76 -21.06
C LEU A 14 -11.24 -17.92 -22.18
N ALA A 15 -11.27 -18.43 -23.41
CA ALA A 15 -11.65 -17.67 -24.60
C ALA A 15 -12.97 -16.90 -24.48
N PRO A 16 -14.09 -17.45 -23.98
CA PRO A 16 -15.35 -16.73 -23.86
C PRO A 16 -15.41 -15.77 -22.66
N ARG A 17 -14.38 -15.75 -21.80
CA ARG A 17 -14.38 -14.95 -20.58
C ARG A 17 -14.03 -13.49 -20.85
N PRO A 18 -14.61 -12.53 -20.08
CA PRO A 18 -14.28 -11.11 -20.23
C PRO A 18 -12.81 -10.83 -19.90
N VAL A 19 -12.21 -9.87 -20.60
CA VAL A 19 -10.79 -9.46 -20.44
C VAL A 19 -10.42 -9.07 -19.03
N GLY A 20 -11.36 -8.55 -18.25
CA GLY A 20 -11.16 -8.13 -16.86
C GLY A 20 -10.82 -9.26 -15.89
N LEU A 21 -10.95 -10.54 -16.30
CA LEU A 21 -10.52 -11.69 -15.50
C LEU A 21 -9.01 -11.94 -15.58
N LEU A 22 -8.32 -11.37 -16.56
CA LEU A 22 -6.87 -11.53 -16.67
C LEU A 22 -6.14 -10.80 -15.55
N PRO A 23 -5.15 -11.43 -14.91
CA PRO A 23 -4.34 -10.77 -13.88
C PRO A 23 -3.67 -9.50 -14.38
N GLY A 24 -3.89 -8.38 -13.67
CA GLY A 24 -3.36 -7.07 -14.02
C GLY A 24 -4.24 -6.24 -14.97
N VAL A 25 -5.42 -6.74 -15.34
CA VAL A 25 -6.41 -6.02 -16.14
C VAL A 25 -7.43 -5.36 -15.21
N GLY A 26 -7.13 -4.13 -14.78
CA GLY A 26 -8.04 -3.31 -13.99
C GLY A 26 -9.05 -2.52 -14.85
N PRO A 27 -10.00 -1.77 -14.24
CA PRO A 27 -11.07 -1.07 -14.97
C PRO A 27 -10.59 -0.14 -16.09
N ALA A 28 -9.47 0.55 -15.91
CA ALA A 28 -8.89 1.44 -16.93
C ALA A 28 -8.39 0.64 -18.15
N MET A 29 -7.75 -0.51 -17.90
CA MET A 29 -7.28 -1.39 -18.97
C MET A 29 -8.44 -2.07 -19.68
N VAL A 30 -9.49 -2.50 -18.97
CA VAL A 30 -10.72 -3.02 -19.58
C VAL A 30 -11.27 -2.02 -20.59
N LYS A 31 -11.46 -0.74 -20.20
CA LYS A 31 -11.94 0.31 -21.10
C LYS A 31 -11.03 0.48 -22.34
N SER A 32 -9.72 0.43 -22.14
CA SER A 32 -8.74 0.55 -23.22
C SER A 32 -8.79 -0.62 -24.19
N LEU A 33 -8.94 -1.86 -23.68
CA LEU A 33 -9.10 -3.05 -24.49
C LEU A 33 -10.44 -3.06 -25.25
N GLU A 34 -11.54 -2.73 -24.59
CA GLU A 34 -12.86 -2.63 -25.22
C GLU A 34 -12.91 -1.57 -26.31
N SER A 35 -12.22 -0.42 -26.13
CA SER A 35 -12.10 0.60 -27.19
C SER A 35 -11.31 0.12 -28.39
N ALA A 36 -10.50 -0.93 -28.23
CA ALA A 36 -9.81 -1.64 -29.31
C ALA A 36 -10.61 -2.80 -29.89
N GLY A 37 -11.86 -3.02 -29.45
CA GLY A 37 -12.70 -4.13 -29.87
C GLY A 37 -12.42 -5.46 -29.15
N LEU A 38 -11.54 -5.45 -28.11
CA LEU A 38 -11.14 -6.64 -27.36
C LEU A 38 -11.99 -6.73 -26.09
N LYS A 39 -13.04 -7.52 -26.11
CA LYS A 39 -13.98 -7.69 -24.99
C LYS A 39 -13.75 -9.00 -24.24
N THR A 40 -13.33 -10.04 -24.96
CA THR A 40 -13.07 -11.37 -24.40
C THR A 40 -11.60 -11.72 -24.44
N ILE A 41 -11.20 -12.69 -23.63
CA ILE A 41 -9.83 -13.24 -23.65
C ILE A 41 -9.52 -13.86 -25.01
N GLY A 42 -10.52 -14.50 -25.65
CA GLY A 42 -10.40 -15.02 -26.99
C GLY A 42 -10.15 -13.95 -28.05
N ASP A 43 -10.66 -12.72 -27.87
CA ASP A 43 -10.35 -11.62 -28.78
C ASP A 43 -8.86 -11.27 -28.70
N ILE A 44 -8.29 -11.22 -27.49
CA ILE A 44 -6.86 -11.00 -27.30
C ILE A 44 -6.03 -12.14 -27.92
N ALA A 45 -6.45 -13.38 -27.72
CA ALA A 45 -5.73 -14.54 -28.26
C ALA A 45 -5.68 -14.56 -29.79
N ARG A 46 -6.69 -13.99 -30.47
CA ARG A 46 -6.73 -13.90 -31.94
C ARG A 46 -5.92 -12.72 -32.51
N TRP A 47 -5.56 -11.74 -31.67
CA TRP A 47 -4.75 -10.62 -32.15
C TRP A 47 -3.29 -11.02 -32.31
N ASP A 48 -2.65 -10.39 -33.32
CA ASP A 48 -1.20 -10.54 -33.49
C ASP A 48 -0.43 -9.97 -32.30
N GLN A 49 0.56 -10.73 -31.86
CA GLN A 49 1.37 -10.36 -30.70
C GLN A 49 2.09 -9.01 -30.89
N LYS A 50 2.53 -8.71 -32.12
CA LYS A 50 3.22 -7.43 -32.46
C LYS A 50 2.26 -6.27 -32.38
N ASP A 51 1.00 -6.45 -32.77
CA ASP A 51 -0.02 -5.41 -32.72
C ASP A 51 -0.42 -5.11 -31.28
N LEU A 52 -0.53 -6.15 -30.42
CA LEU A 52 -0.72 -5.99 -28.99
C LEU A 52 0.47 -5.25 -28.35
N ALA A 53 1.70 -5.61 -28.73
CA ALA A 53 2.90 -4.95 -28.25
C ALA A 53 2.98 -3.49 -28.68
N ARG A 54 2.60 -3.19 -29.94
CA ARG A 54 2.60 -1.81 -30.46
C ARG A 54 1.60 -0.93 -29.73
N ARG A 55 0.42 -1.47 -29.37
CA ARG A 55 -0.66 -0.69 -28.77
C ARG A 55 -0.57 -0.61 -27.24
N PHE A 56 -0.15 -1.69 -26.58
CA PHE A 56 -0.16 -1.82 -25.13
C PHE A 56 1.23 -2.05 -24.51
N GLY A 57 2.30 -1.99 -25.32
CA GLY A 57 3.68 -2.16 -24.87
C GLY A 57 3.96 -3.56 -24.32
N ALA A 58 4.84 -3.64 -23.34
CA ALA A 58 5.18 -4.91 -22.66
C ALA A 58 3.96 -5.57 -22.01
N HIS A 59 2.95 -4.78 -21.63
CA HIS A 59 1.71 -5.31 -21.08
C HIS A 59 0.91 -6.09 -22.13
N GLY A 60 0.92 -5.62 -23.40
CA GLY A 60 0.29 -6.33 -24.52
C GLY A 60 0.89 -7.70 -24.78
N LEU A 61 2.23 -7.84 -24.71
CA LEU A 61 2.91 -9.13 -24.81
C LEU A 61 2.44 -10.09 -23.70
N ARG A 62 2.37 -9.59 -22.49
CA ARG A 62 1.88 -10.36 -21.35
C ARG A 62 0.43 -10.79 -21.50
N LEU A 63 -0.45 -9.90 -21.97
CA LEU A 63 -1.86 -10.20 -22.22
C LEU A 63 -2.00 -11.32 -23.26
N HIS A 64 -1.19 -11.30 -24.31
CA HIS A 64 -1.16 -12.36 -25.32
C HIS A 64 -0.83 -13.72 -24.70
N ASP A 65 0.21 -13.81 -23.88
CA ASP A 65 0.60 -15.06 -23.22
C ASP A 65 -0.48 -15.55 -22.25
N LEU A 66 -1.03 -14.65 -21.43
CA LEU A 66 -2.11 -14.99 -20.50
C LEU A 66 -3.38 -15.47 -21.23
N ALA A 67 -3.71 -14.86 -22.38
CA ALA A 67 -4.85 -15.28 -23.20
C ALA A 67 -4.68 -16.69 -23.79
N HIS A 68 -3.45 -17.15 -23.96
CA HIS A 68 -3.11 -18.51 -24.36
C HIS A 68 -2.91 -19.46 -23.17
N GLY A 69 -3.24 -19.04 -21.96
CA GLY A 69 -3.06 -19.85 -20.73
C GLY A 69 -1.59 -20.01 -20.31
N ARG A 70 -0.69 -19.16 -20.80
CA ARG A 70 0.74 -19.21 -20.45
C ARG A 70 1.08 -18.15 -19.43
N ASP A 71 1.51 -18.57 -18.25
CA ASP A 71 2.10 -17.69 -17.23
C ASP A 71 3.36 -18.37 -16.67
N THR A 72 4.51 -17.95 -17.17
CA THR A 72 5.81 -18.52 -16.81
C THR A 72 6.48 -17.82 -15.64
N ARG A 73 5.78 -16.89 -15.00
CA ARG A 73 6.36 -16.14 -13.87
C ARG A 73 6.55 -17.05 -12.66
N PRO A 74 7.74 -17.10 -12.08
CA PRO A 74 7.94 -17.76 -10.80
C PRO A 74 7.17 -17.01 -9.70
N VAL A 75 6.77 -17.76 -8.69
CA VAL A 75 6.37 -17.16 -7.41
C VAL A 75 7.68 -16.73 -6.70
N ASP A 76 7.90 -15.42 -6.61
CA ASP A 76 9.08 -14.85 -5.99
C ASP A 76 8.70 -14.27 -4.61
N PRO A 77 9.07 -14.94 -3.51
CA PRO A 77 8.80 -14.46 -2.16
C PRO A 77 9.74 -13.32 -1.73
N ASP A 78 10.88 -13.14 -2.42
CA ASP A 78 11.94 -12.21 -2.05
C ASP A 78 11.86 -10.87 -2.81
N GLN A 79 10.68 -10.52 -3.32
CA GLN A 79 10.50 -9.26 -4.03
C GLN A 79 10.88 -8.07 -3.15
N VAL A 80 11.69 -7.17 -3.73
CA VAL A 80 12.06 -5.92 -3.06
C VAL A 80 10.80 -5.14 -2.66
N ARG A 81 10.65 -4.92 -1.37
CA ARG A 81 9.51 -4.18 -0.81
C ARG A 81 9.52 -2.74 -1.33
N LYS A 82 8.44 -2.33 -1.99
CA LYS A 82 8.29 -0.97 -2.56
C LYS A 82 7.73 0.04 -1.58
N GLY A 83 7.10 -0.42 -0.51
CA GLY A 83 6.51 0.43 0.52
C GLY A 83 6.05 -0.38 1.72
N ILE A 84 5.83 0.34 2.82
CA ILE A 84 5.28 -0.18 4.08
C ILE A 84 4.06 0.66 4.40
N SER A 85 2.93 0.04 4.75
CA SER A 85 1.71 0.77 5.07
C SER A 85 0.90 0.08 6.16
N ALA A 86 0.10 0.89 6.87
CA ALA A 86 -0.88 0.42 7.81
C ALA A 86 -2.16 1.22 7.65
N GLU A 87 -3.30 0.57 7.73
CA GLU A 87 -4.61 1.20 7.64
C GLU A 87 -5.60 0.57 8.62
N THR A 88 -6.67 1.30 8.92
CA THR A 88 -7.78 0.81 9.73
C THR A 88 -9.10 1.33 9.18
N THR A 89 -10.10 0.47 9.15
CA THR A 89 -11.49 0.82 8.85
C THR A 89 -12.22 1.04 10.17
N PHE A 90 -13.07 2.04 10.24
CA PHE A 90 -13.84 2.36 11.44
C PHE A 90 -15.20 1.67 11.42
N ASN A 91 -15.69 1.31 12.59
CA ASN A 91 -17.07 0.79 12.75
C ASN A 91 -18.10 1.90 12.56
N THR A 92 -17.76 3.14 12.96
CA THR A 92 -18.56 4.35 12.74
C THR A 92 -17.69 5.39 12.04
N ASP A 93 -18.23 6.03 11.01
CA ASP A 93 -17.50 7.03 10.23
C ASP A 93 -17.13 8.23 11.10
N ILE A 94 -15.92 8.78 10.89
CA ILE A 94 -15.33 9.84 11.72
C ILE A 94 -15.16 11.11 10.87
N ALA A 95 -15.65 12.26 11.40
CA ALA A 95 -15.44 13.58 10.81
C ALA A 95 -14.48 14.43 11.63
N ALA A 96 -14.44 14.24 12.96
CA ALA A 96 -13.63 15.06 13.86
C ALA A 96 -12.13 14.86 13.58
N TYR A 97 -11.42 15.96 13.32
CA TYR A 97 -9.99 15.95 13.04
C TYR A 97 -9.18 15.28 14.15
N GLU A 98 -9.45 15.61 15.40
CA GLU A 98 -8.74 15.06 16.57
C GLU A 98 -8.92 13.54 16.67
N ALA A 99 -10.12 13.05 16.40
CA ALA A 99 -10.40 11.62 16.41
C ALA A 99 -9.68 10.89 15.27
N LEU A 100 -9.61 11.48 14.07
CA LEU A 100 -8.82 10.94 12.95
C LEU A 100 -7.32 10.97 13.27
N GLU A 101 -6.82 12.04 13.90
CA GLU A 101 -5.43 12.18 14.33
C GLU A 101 -5.05 11.12 15.37
N ASP A 102 -5.95 10.81 16.30
CA ASP A 102 -5.75 9.76 17.31
C ASP A 102 -5.69 8.35 16.65
N ARG A 103 -6.43 8.12 15.56
CA ARG A 103 -6.34 6.87 14.77
C ARG A 103 -5.08 6.80 13.90
N LEU A 104 -4.59 7.93 13.42
CA LEU A 104 -3.40 8.02 12.57
C LEU A 104 -2.11 7.69 13.33
N SER A 105 -2.00 8.15 14.59
CA SER A 105 -0.79 8.01 15.40
C SER A 105 -0.32 6.54 15.56
N PRO A 106 -1.15 5.58 15.98
CA PRO A 106 -0.73 4.18 16.10
C PRO A 106 -0.42 3.53 14.76
N LEU A 107 -1.01 3.99 13.65
CA LEU A 107 -0.66 3.50 12.32
C LEU A 107 0.75 3.95 11.92
N CYS A 108 1.13 5.19 12.24
CA CYS A 108 2.50 5.68 12.03
C CYS A 108 3.51 4.87 12.86
N GLU A 109 3.19 4.52 14.11
CA GLU A 109 4.03 3.63 14.92
C GLU A 109 4.21 2.26 14.26
N ARG A 110 3.13 1.64 13.79
CA ARG A 110 3.20 0.34 13.10
C ARG A 110 4.08 0.38 11.84
N VAL A 111 3.95 1.43 11.03
CA VAL A 111 4.78 1.60 9.83
C VAL A 111 6.25 1.79 10.20
N ALA A 112 6.54 2.62 11.20
CA ALA A 112 7.90 2.89 11.65
C ALA A 112 8.57 1.65 12.26
N ILE A 113 7.86 0.88 13.10
CA ILE A 113 8.36 -0.40 13.64
C ILE A 113 8.72 -1.36 12.50
N GLN A 114 7.84 -1.49 11.49
CA GLN A 114 8.12 -2.36 10.34
C GLN A 114 9.29 -1.88 9.50
N ALA A 115 9.47 -0.55 9.35
CA ALA A 115 10.59 0.03 8.61
C ALA A 115 11.92 -0.27 9.34
N ARG A 116 11.98 -0.06 10.66
CA ARG A 116 13.15 -0.36 11.49
C ARG A 116 13.47 -1.86 11.50
N ALA A 117 12.46 -2.71 11.66
CA ALA A 117 12.63 -4.16 11.63
C ALA A 117 13.14 -4.68 10.27
N ALA A 118 12.79 -4.00 9.17
CA ALA A 118 13.26 -4.31 7.83
C ALA A 118 14.60 -3.63 7.49
N GLY A 119 15.17 -2.80 8.39
CA GLY A 119 16.40 -2.06 8.14
C GLY A 119 16.29 -1.04 6.99
N VAL A 120 15.12 -0.42 6.82
CA VAL A 120 14.88 0.52 5.72
C VAL A 120 14.38 1.86 6.23
N THR A 121 14.72 2.92 5.48
CA THR A 121 14.13 4.25 5.58
C THR A 121 13.27 4.53 4.35
N GLY A 122 12.40 5.51 4.41
CA GLY A 122 11.62 5.90 3.24
C GLY A 122 11.44 7.42 3.13
N ARG A 123 11.27 7.90 1.91
CA ARG A 123 11.25 9.33 1.59
C ARG A 123 9.87 9.89 1.35
N VAL A 124 8.90 9.07 0.99
CA VAL A 124 7.55 9.55 0.66
C VAL A 124 6.52 9.02 1.64
N VAL A 125 5.87 9.94 2.33
CA VAL A 125 4.73 9.65 3.21
C VAL A 125 3.44 9.80 2.42
N THR A 126 2.57 8.81 2.52
CA THR A 126 1.26 8.77 1.87
C THR A 126 0.17 8.66 2.92
N LEU A 127 -0.76 9.61 2.93
CA LEU A 127 -2.03 9.51 3.66
C LEU A 127 -3.08 8.92 2.74
N LYS A 128 -3.84 7.96 3.24
CA LYS A 128 -4.97 7.31 2.57
C LYS A 128 -6.22 7.53 3.41
N LEU A 129 -7.26 8.06 2.79
CA LEU A 129 -8.57 8.24 3.41
C LEU A 129 -9.63 7.62 2.49
N LYS A 130 -10.65 7.01 3.07
CA LYS A 130 -11.80 6.52 2.29
C LYS A 130 -13.08 7.10 2.88
N THR A 131 -13.91 7.66 2.01
CA THR A 131 -15.22 8.21 2.37
C THR A 131 -16.29 7.12 2.53
N PRO A 132 -17.44 7.41 3.12
CA PRO A 132 -18.56 6.45 3.26
C PRO A 132 -19.02 5.86 1.92
N ASP A 133 -19.01 6.66 0.85
CA ASP A 133 -19.32 6.24 -0.53
C ASP A 133 -18.17 5.53 -1.25
N PHE A 134 -17.18 5.04 -0.47
CA PHE A 134 -16.03 4.25 -0.92
C PHE A 134 -15.04 4.98 -1.84
N ARG A 135 -15.12 6.29 -1.98
CA ARG A 135 -14.11 7.06 -2.70
C ARG A 135 -12.80 7.07 -1.93
N LEU A 136 -11.72 6.76 -2.65
CA LEU A 136 -10.37 6.77 -2.12
C LEU A 136 -9.70 8.11 -2.39
N LEU A 137 -9.26 8.76 -1.31
CA LEU A 137 -8.43 9.95 -1.34
C LEU A 137 -7.01 9.56 -0.94
N THR A 138 -6.04 9.95 -1.75
CA THR A 138 -4.62 9.70 -1.48
C THR A 138 -3.87 11.01 -1.57
N ARG A 139 -3.08 11.33 -0.53
CA ARG A 139 -2.20 12.51 -0.50
C ARG A 139 -0.79 12.07 -0.20
N ARG A 140 0.17 12.66 -0.88
CA ARG A 140 1.58 12.29 -0.78
C ARG A 140 2.41 13.51 -0.43
N ARG A 141 3.47 13.28 0.36
CA ARG A 141 4.48 14.29 0.67
C ARG A 141 5.86 13.62 0.65
N ALA A 142 6.76 14.19 -0.14
CA ALA A 142 8.18 13.85 -0.06
C ALA A 142 8.80 14.56 1.16
N LEU A 143 9.59 13.83 1.90
CA LEU A 143 10.41 14.36 3.01
C LEU A 143 11.74 14.86 2.45
N VAL A 144 12.34 15.83 3.13
CA VAL A 144 13.69 16.30 2.81
C VAL A 144 14.67 15.15 3.03
N GLU A 145 14.60 14.52 4.20
CA GLU A 145 15.42 13.36 4.57
C GLU A 145 14.54 12.10 4.72
N PRO A 146 15.04 10.93 4.28
CA PRO A 146 14.35 9.66 4.52
C PRO A 146 14.24 9.37 6.01
N THR A 147 13.14 8.76 6.43
CA THR A 147 12.88 8.45 7.83
C THR A 147 12.44 7.01 8.06
N GLN A 148 12.62 6.53 9.28
CA GLN A 148 12.03 5.31 9.84
C GLN A 148 11.40 5.57 11.21
N THR A 149 11.17 6.85 11.56
CA THR A 149 10.62 7.23 12.86
C THR A 149 9.13 7.54 12.79
N ALA A 150 8.40 7.10 13.81
CA ALA A 150 6.95 7.33 13.91
C ALA A 150 6.63 8.82 14.09
N LYS A 151 7.50 9.56 14.77
CA LYS A 151 7.31 11.00 15.04
C LYS A 151 7.34 11.79 13.73
N THR A 152 8.32 11.55 12.87
CA THR A 152 8.44 12.25 11.58
C THR A 152 7.34 11.83 10.61
N LEU A 153 7.02 10.52 10.53
CA LEU A 153 5.87 10.02 9.78
C LEU A 153 4.56 10.69 10.20
N PHE A 154 4.31 10.74 11.52
CA PHE A 154 3.10 11.34 12.06
C PHE A 154 3.02 12.83 11.76
N ALA A 155 4.12 13.58 11.94
CA ALA A 155 4.15 15.01 11.63
C ALA A 155 3.77 15.29 10.17
N ALA A 156 4.35 14.54 9.21
CA ALA A 156 4.05 14.68 7.81
C ALA A 156 2.61 14.27 7.45
N ALA A 157 2.16 13.12 7.96
CA ALA A 157 0.82 12.60 7.70
C ALA A 157 -0.28 13.48 8.32
N ARG A 158 -0.02 14.04 9.50
CA ARG A 158 -0.90 14.99 10.19
C ARG A 158 -1.13 16.27 9.38
N GLU A 159 -0.10 16.83 8.76
CA GLU A 159 -0.27 18.00 7.91
C GLU A 159 -1.11 17.68 6.67
N LEU A 160 -0.94 16.49 6.08
CA LEU A 160 -1.79 16.04 4.98
C LEU A 160 -3.24 15.86 5.44
N LEU A 161 -3.46 15.28 6.61
CA LEU A 161 -4.78 15.10 7.20
C LEU A 161 -5.49 16.44 7.45
N ARG A 162 -4.77 17.44 7.98
CA ARG A 162 -5.34 18.77 8.27
C ARG A 162 -5.94 19.43 7.03
N ARG A 163 -5.36 19.18 5.85
CA ARG A 163 -5.85 19.74 4.58
C ARG A 163 -7.11 19.04 4.06
N GLU A 164 -7.37 17.81 4.50
CA GLU A 164 -8.50 17.01 4.07
C GLU A 164 -9.65 16.97 5.09
N ALA A 165 -9.38 17.33 6.34
CA ALA A 165 -10.38 17.34 7.41
C ALA A 165 -11.21 18.65 7.35
N ASP A 166 -12.06 18.74 6.35
CA ASP A 166 -12.94 19.86 6.02
C ASP A 166 -14.39 19.64 6.51
N GLY A 167 -14.60 18.73 7.45
CA GLY A 167 -15.90 18.32 7.97
C GLY A 167 -16.48 17.09 7.28
N ARG A 168 -15.86 16.57 6.23
CA ARG A 168 -16.24 15.28 5.63
C ARG A 168 -16.01 14.14 6.59
N THR A 169 -16.86 13.12 6.47
CA THR A 169 -16.70 11.87 7.21
C THR A 169 -15.83 10.89 6.43
N PHE A 170 -15.06 10.10 7.17
CA PHE A 170 -14.23 9.03 6.63
C PHE A 170 -14.50 7.72 7.35
N ARG A 171 -14.50 6.64 6.60
CA ARG A 171 -14.65 5.26 7.10
C ARG A 171 -13.32 4.53 7.26
N LEU A 172 -12.23 5.04 6.66
CA LEU A 172 -10.91 4.43 6.74
C LEU A 172 -9.84 5.52 6.73
N ILE A 173 -8.80 5.29 7.52
CA ILE A 173 -7.56 6.04 7.48
C ILE A 173 -6.38 5.09 7.36
N GLY A 174 -5.37 5.49 6.61
CA GLY A 174 -4.13 4.74 6.46
C GLY A 174 -2.93 5.66 6.24
N VAL A 175 -1.76 5.16 6.55
CA VAL A 175 -0.49 5.81 6.26
C VAL A 175 0.46 4.83 5.62
N GLY A 176 1.27 5.31 4.67
CA GLY A 176 2.30 4.54 4.00
C GLY A 176 3.61 5.30 3.92
N LEU A 177 4.69 4.53 3.86
CA LEU A 177 6.06 4.98 3.61
C LEU A 177 6.56 4.29 2.36
N SER A 178 7.04 5.04 1.39
CA SER A 178 7.54 4.52 0.10
C SER A 178 8.83 5.23 -0.31
N GLU A 179 9.38 4.85 -1.48
CA GLU A 179 10.72 5.19 -1.89
C GLU A 179 11.72 4.74 -0.82
N LEU A 180 11.66 3.42 -0.57
CA LEU A 180 12.46 2.78 0.45
C LEU A 180 13.91 2.65 0.01
N SER A 181 14.82 2.88 0.95
CA SER A 181 16.27 2.65 0.82
C SER A 181 16.80 1.98 2.07
N PRO A 182 17.93 1.24 1.99
CA PRO A 182 18.57 0.70 3.18
C PRO A 182 18.85 1.80 4.21
N ALA A 183 18.62 1.50 5.49
CA ALA A 183 18.99 2.40 6.58
C ALA A 183 20.52 2.37 6.73
N THR A 184 21.22 3.35 6.15
CA THR A 184 22.67 3.49 6.32
C THR A 184 22.99 4.03 7.71
N GLN A 185 23.79 3.30 8.47
CA GLN A 185 24.36 3.83 9.71
C GLN A 185 25.29 5.00 9.33
N GLY A 186 25.00 6.21 9.83
CA GLY A 186 25.86 7.38 9.63
C GLY A 186 25.33 8.48 8.72
N ALA A 187 24.29 8.28 7.92
CA ALA A 187 23.71 9.35 7.09
C ALA A 187 23.09 10.51 7.91
N GLY A 188 22.85 10.31 9.19
CA GLY A 188 22.29 11.32 10.10
C GLY A 188 23.33 12.21 10.80
N GLU A 189 24.61 11.93 10.69
CA GLU A 189 25.64 12.72 11.42
C GLU A 189 25.82 14.15 10.91
N LEU A 190 25.48 14.40 9.65
CA LEU A 190 25.64 15.75 9.05
C LEU A 190 24.41 16.67 9.22
N PHE A 191 23.19 16.15 9.47
CA PHE A 191 21.99 16.97 9.34
C PHE A 191 20.89 16.82 10.40
N GLY A 192 21.04 16.01 11.47
CA GLY A 192 19.86 15.78 12.29
C GLY A 192 20.04 15.17 13.67
N GLY A 193 20.63 15.90 14.62
CA GLY A 193 20.67 15.48 16.04
C GLY A 193 19.29 15.12 16.61
N ASP A 194 18.21 15.75 16.14
CA ASP A 194 16.84 15.46 16.58
C ASP A 194 16.31 14.13 16.02
N GLU A 195 16.51 13.80 14.74
CA GLU A 195 16.04 12.55 14.16
C GLU A 195 16.79 11.34 14.75
N GLN A 196 18.09 11.46 15.00
CA GLN A 196 18.87 10.41 15.68
C GLN A 196 18.42 10.17 17.11
N ARG A 197 18.13 11.25 17.86
CA ARG A 197 17.58 11.13 19.21
C ARG A 197 16.23 10.42 19.20
N ILE A 198 15.33 10.82 18.30
CA ILE A 198 14.02 10.17 18.13
C ILE A 198 14.18 8.70 17.77
N LEU A 199 15.08 8.38 16.84
CA LEU A 199 15.35 7.01 16.43
C LEU A 199 15.83 6.15 17.61
N LYS A 200 16.76 6.68 18.42
CA LYS A 200 17.26 6.00 19.62
C LYS A 200 16.13 5.75 20.64
N GLU A 201 15.30 6.75 20.89
CA GLU A 201 14.13 6.62 21.76
C GLU A 201 13.17 5.54 21.26
N GLU A 202 12.84 5.55 19.96
CA GLU A 202 11.91 4.58 19.35
C GLU A 202 12.48 3.17 19.28
N THR A 203 13.78 3.03 19.00
CA THR A 203 14.47 1.72 19.01
C THR A 203 14.51 1.13 20.42
N THR A 204 14.74 1.96 21.44
CA THR A 204 14.69 1.53 22.84
C THR A 204 13.28 1.06 23.21
N ALA A 205 12.26 1.80 22.79
CA ALA A 205 10.87 1.42 23.01
C ALA A 205 10.53 0.06 22.32
N ASP A 206 11.05 -0.16 21.11
CA ASP A 206 10.87 -1.43 20.41
C ASP A 206 11.54 -2.60 21.16
N ALA A 207 12.74 -2.39 21.71
CA ALA A 207 13.43 -3.40 22.52
C ALA A 207 12.65 -3.74 23.82
N ILE A 208 12.06 -2.75 24.47
CA ILE A 208 11.18 -2.96 25.63
C ILE A 208 9.95 -3.78 25.25
N ARG A 209 9.29 -3.43 24.14
CA ARG A 209 8.12 -4.18 23.64
C ARG A 209 8.47 -5.61 23.23
N ALA A 210 9.62 -5.83 22.64
CA ALA A 210 10.10 -7.16 22.27
C ALA A 210 10.34 -8.05 23.51
N ARG A 211 10.82 -7.46 24.61
CA ARG A 211 11.13 -8.18 25.84
C ARG A 211 9.92 -8.42 26.75
N PHE A 212 9.02 -7.44 26.86
CA PHE A 212 7.94 -7.41 27.84
C PHE A 212 6.53 -7.46 27.21
N GLY A 213 6.45 -7.60 25.89
CA GLY A 213 5.22 -7.63 25.14
C GLY A 213 4.78 -6.26 24.56
N PRO A 214 3.93 -6.25 23.54
CA PRO A 214 3.55 -5.05 22.78
C PRO A 214 2.81 -3.99 23.62
N GLN A 215 2.20 -4.40 24.74
CA GLN A 215 1.47 -3.51 25.66
C GLN A 215 2.34 -2.90 26.74
N ALA A 216 3.61 -3.31 26.88
CA ALA A 216 4.50 -2.83 27.93
C ALA A 216 4.79 -1.32 27.85
N LEU A 217 4.70 -0.74 26.65
CA LEU A 217 4.92 0.69 26.43
C LEU A 217 3.94 1.24 25.40
N THR A 218 3.07 2.14 25.84
CA THR A 218 2.06 2.78 24.98
C THR A 218 2.30 4.29 24.97
N ARG A 219 2.23 4.94 23.81
CA ARG A 219 2.33 6.40 23.72
C ARG A 219 1.04 7.05 24.24
N GLY A 220 1.16 8.21 24.94
CA GLY A 220 0.04 8.89 25.58
C GLY A 220 -1.14 9.19 24.65
N ARG A 221 -0.91 9.43 23.35
CA ARG A 221 -1.99 9.64 22.37
C ARG A 221 -2.78 8.35 22.09
N ALA A 222 -2.14 7.21 22.08
CA ALA A 222 -2.80 5.92 21.89
C ALA A 222 -3.70 5.51 23.08
N LEU A 223 -3.49 6.12 24.26
CA LEU A 223 -4.37 5.96 25.42
C LEU A 223 -5.72 6.68 25.26
N ARG A 224 -5.80 7.70 24.39
CA ARG A 224 -7.04 8.41 24.08
C ARG A 224 -7.90 7.67 23.05
N SER A 225 -7.30 6.89 22.18
CA SER A 225 -8.04 5.98 21.31
C SER A 225 -8.47 4.79 22.16
N LYS A 226 -9.73 4.74 22.61
CA LYS A 226 -10.30 3.51 23.19
C LYS A 226 -9.92 2.34 22.31
N PRO A 227 -9.58 1.16 22.88
CA PRO A 227 -9.38 -0.04 22.10
C PRO A 227 -10.60 -0.21 21.19
N LEU A 228 -10.36 -0.40 19.90
CA LEU A 228 -11.38 -0.93 19.00
C LEU A 228 -11.83 -2.24 19.62
N ASP A 229 -13.12 -2.34 19.91
CA ASP A 229 -13.74 -3.47 20.54
C ASP A 229 -13.14 -4.76 19.99
N ARG A 230 -12.59 -5.55 20.92
CA ARG A 230 -12.32 -6.96 20.70
C ARG A 230 -13.64 -7.67 20.88
N ASP A 231 -14.30 -7.96 19.79
CA ASP A 231 -15.22 -9.07 19.65
C ASP A 231 -14.59 -10.11 18.72
#